data_7acbdd95c85b73c04f0311a8c77a9137
#
_entry.id   7acbdd95c85b73c04f0311a8c77a9137
#
_cell.length_a   1.000
_cell.length_b   1.000
_cell.length_c   1.000
_cell.angle_alpha   90.00
_cell.angle_beta   90.00
_cell.angle_gamma   90.00
#
_symmetry.space_group_name_H-M   'P 1'
#
loop_
_entity.id
_entity.type
_entity.pdbx_description
1 polymer ?
#
loop_
_entity_poly.entity_id
_entity_poly.type
_entity_poly.pdbx_seq_one_letter_code
_entity_poly.pdbx_strand_id
1 'polypeptide(L)'
;MLDFDTTVKLHIYRVIAETTRAPTSTEVAQALNSSAEEVEAAFQRLYQKRLLVLEPGNNSKIRMAPPFSGVATPFLVKVEGKSYYAPCAWDSLGIPAALHADGDIVASDGFTGEPMSLQVRNGNPVPEECVIHFAVPAARWWEDIIYT
;
A
#
# COMPACT_ATOMS: atom_id res chain seq x y z
N MET A 1 8.34 -22.85 -10.45
CA MET A 1 7.31 -22.79 -9.38
C MET A 1 7.63 -21.63 -8.46
N LEU A 2 6.63 -20.79 -8.12
CA LEU A 2 6.82 -19.69 -7.19
C LEU A 2 7.03 -20.26 -5.76
N ASP A 3 7.92 -19.61 -4.98
CA ASP A 3 8.04 -19.93 -3.55
C ASP A 3 6.80 -19.46 -2.78
N PHE A 4 6.65 -19.98 -1.55
CA PHE A 4 5.45 -19.71 -0.74
C PHE A 4 5.29 -18.22 -0.41
N ASP A 5 6.38 -17.51 -0.07
CA ASP A 5 6.34 -16.08 0.24
C ASP A 5 5.85 -15.26 -0.96
N THR A 6 6.34 -15.58 -2.15
CA THR A 6 5.88 -14.96 -3.40
C THR A 6 4.41 -15.25 -3.67
N THR A 7 3.96 -16.46 -3.44
CA THR A 7 2.55 -16.86 -3.60
C THR A 7 1.66 -16.06 -2.63
N VAL A 8 2.06 -15.97 -1.36
CA VAL A 8 1.37 -15.16 -0.34
C VAL A 8 1.32 -13.68 -0.76
N LYS A 9 2.45 -13.12 -1.18
CA LYS A 9 2.53 -11.73 -1.63
C LYS A 9 1.57 -11.45 -2.78
N LEU A 10 1.61 -12.26 -3.82
CA LEU A 10 0.73 -12.08 -5.00
C LEU A 10 -0.75 -12.20 -4.63
N HIS A 11 -1.09 -13.11 -3.70
CA HIS A 11 -2.46 -13.23 -3.21
C HIS A 11 -2.90 -11.98 -2.47
N ILE A 12 -2.06 -11.41 -1.59
CA ILE A 12 -2.34 -10.15 -0.87
C ILE A 12 -2.68 -9.03 -1.87
N TYR A 13 -1.84 -8.81 -2.88
CA TYR A 13 -2.06 -7.74 -3.87
C TYR A 13 -3.31 -7.96 -4.71
N ARG A 14 -3.61 -9.21 -5.08
CA ARG A 14 -4.86 -9.53 -5.78
C ARG A 14 -6.07 -9.18 -4.93
N VAL A 15 -6.10 -9.61 -3.67
CA VAL A 15 -7.22 -9.30 -2.76
C VAL A 15 -7.38 -7.80 -2.59
N ILE A 16 -6.30 -7.03 -2.40
CA ILE A 16 -6.38 -5.58 -2.29
C ILE A 16 -6.94 -4.96 -3.58
N ALA A 17 -6.44 -5.35 -4.74
CA ALA A 17 -6.91 -4.82 -6.03
C ALA A 17 -8.41 -5.11 -6.26
N GLU A 18 -8.89 -6.27 -5.83
CA GLU A 18 -10.28 -6.69 -6.00
C GLU A 18 -11.21 -6.06 -4.96
N THR A 19 -10.78 -6.01 -3.68
CA THR A 19 -11.65 -5.69 -2.54
C THR A 19 -11.35 -4.36 -1.87
N THR A 20 -10.27 -3.69 -2.24
CA THR A 20 -9.72 -2.46 -1.63
C THR A 20 -9.24 -2.62 -0.19
N ARG A 21 -9.21 -3.83 0.34
CA ARG A 21 -8.89 -4.17 1.73
C ARG A 21 -7.73 -5.18 1.79
N ALA A 22 -6.79 -4.97 2.69
CA ALA A 22 -5.75 -5.95 2.96
C ALA A 22 -6.34 -7.18 3.69
N PRO A 23 -5.99 -8.41 3.25
CA PRO A 23 -6.44 -9.62 3.92
C PRO A 23 -5.67 -9.86 5.23
N THR A 24 -6.30 -10.55 6.17
CA THR A 24 -5.64 -11.08 7.37
C THR A 24 -4.88 -12.37 7.06
N SER A 25 -3.98 -12.79 7.96
CA SER A 25 -3.27 -14.08 7.84
C SER A 25 -4.24 -15.27 7.73
N THR A 26 -5.34 -15.24 8.48
CA THR A 26 -6.37 -16.29 8.45
C THR A 26 -7.07 -16.36 7.08
N GLU A 27 -7.42 -15.23 6.50
CA GLU A 27 -8.04 -15.18 5.16
C GLU A 27 -7.10 -15.69 4.08
N VAL A 28 -5.82 -15.32 4.16
CA VAL A 28 -4.79 -15.83 3.23
C VAL A 28 -4.57 -17.33 3.40
N ALA A 29 -4.51 -17.81 4.65
CA ALA A 29 -4.35 -19.22 4.97
C ALA A 29 -5.48 -20.07 4.39
N GLN A 30 -6.73 -19.63 4.56
CA GLN A 30 -7.91 -20.30 3.98
C GLN A 30 -7.83 -20.35 2.45
N ALA A 31 -7.45 -19.25 1.82
CA ALA A 31 -7.37 -19.18 0.36
C ALA A 31 -6.25 -20.05 -0.25
N LEU A 32 -5.16 -20.24 0.50
CA LEU A 32 -3.99 -21.00 0.03
C LEU A 32 -3.92 -22.43 0.59
N ASN A 33 -4.94 -22.89 1.33
CA ASN A 33 -4.96 -24.19 2.02
C ASN A 33 -3.71 -24.40 2.90
N SER A 34 -3.34 -23.40 3.68
CA SER A 34 -2.19 -23.37 4.57
C SER A 34 -2.66 -23.09 6.01
N SER A 35 -1.75 -23.11 6.97
CA SER A 35 -2.05 -22.68 8.34
C SER A 35 -1.85 -21.19 8.52
N ALA A 36 -2.53 -20.59 9.50
CA ALA A 36 -2.34 -19.18 9.84
C ALA A 36 -0.89 -18.90 10.28
N GLU A 37 -0.29 -19.83 11.01
CA GLU A 37 1.10 -19.75 11.48
C GLU A 37 2.10 -19.73 10.32
N GLU A 38 1.89 -20.53 9.28
CA GLU A 38 2.74 -20.53 8.08
C GLU A 38 2.62 -19.20 7.32
N VAL A 39 1.42 -18.65 7.23
CA VAL A 39 1.19 -17.34 6.58
C VAL A 39 1.79 -16.21 7.40
N GLU A 40 1.65 -16.22 8.72
CA GLU A 40 2.28 -15.22 9.60
C GLU A 40 3.80 -15.27 9.51
N ALA A 41 4.39 -16.47 9.45
CA ALA A 41 5.81 -16.61 9.20
C ALA A 41 6.23 -16.05 7.83
N ALA A 42 5.41 -16.24 6.79
CA ALA A 42 5.63 -15.62 5.49
C ALA A 42 5.50 -14.07 5.56
N PHE A 43 4.50 -13.54 6.26
CA PHE A 43 4.36 -12.10 6.51
C PHE A 43 5.62 -11.53 7.17
N GLN A 44 6.16 -12.20 8.18
CA GLN A 44 7.39 -11.78 8.85
C GLN A 44 8.60 -11.77 7.90
N ARG A 45 8.76 -12.79 7.06
CA ARG A 45 9.84 -12.83 6.06
C ARG A 45 9.68 -11.72 5.01
N LEU A 46 8.45 -11.45 4.57
CA LEU A 46 8.15 -10.34 3.66
C LEU A 46 8.43 -8.97 4.30
N TYR A 47 8.11 -8.81 5.58
CA TYR A 47 8.46 -7.62 6.36
C TYR A 47 9.98 -7.43 6.46
N GLN A 48 10.74 -8.49 6.78
CA GLN A 48 12.21 -8.44 6.82
C GLN A 48 12.83 -8.07 5.48
N LYS A 49 12.19 -8.48 4.38
CA LYS A 49 12.58 -8.11 3.00
C LYS A 49 12.07 -6.71 2.59
N ARG A 50 11.43 -5.97 3.49
CA ARG A 50 10.85 -4.63 3.24
C ARG A 50 9.77 -4.61 2.15
N LEU A 51 9.02 -5.70 2.02
CA LEU A 51 7.95 -5.86 1.04
C LEU A 51 6.54 -5.68 1.62
N LEU A 52 6.41 -5.79 2.94
CA LEU A 52 5.20 -5.52 3.71
C LEU A 52 5.55 -4.74 4.98
N VAL A 53 4.59 -4.03 5.52
CA VAL A 53 4.63 -3.49 6.89
C VAL A 53 3.47 -4.10 7.66
N LEU A 54 3.75 -4.69 8.81
CA LEU A 54 2.75 -5.28 9.69
C LEU A 54 2.26 -4.28 10.73
N GLU A 55 1.07 -4.50 11.25
CA GLU A 55 0.55 -3.70 12.35
C GLU A 55 1.39 -3.93 13.61
N PRO A 56 1.86 -2.88 14.30
CA PRO A 56 2.63 -3.03 15.53
C PRO A 56 1.91 -3.91 16.55
N GLY A 57 2.60 -4.95 17.01
CA GLY A 57 2.06 -5.92 17.96
C GLY A 57 1.03 -6.91 17.41
N ASN A 58 0.80 -6.91 16.09
CA ASN A 58 -0.13 -7.85 15.45
C ASN A 58 0.40 -8.39 14.11
N ASN A 59 1.02 -9.56 14.15
CA ASN A 59 1.63 -10.21 12.98
C ASN A 59 0.61 -10.78 11.98
N SER A 60 -0.66 -10.83 12.33
CA SER A 60 -1.73 -11.31 11.45
C SER A 60 -2.32 -10.21 10.57
N LYS A 61 -1.93 -8.95 10.79
CA LYS A 61 -2.54 -7.79 10.15
C LYS A 61 -1.51 -6.97 9.37
N ILE A 62 -1.82 -6.72 8.11
CA ILE A 62 -1.01 -5.89 7.23
C ILE A 62 -1.39 -4.42 7.43
N ARG A 63 -0.40 -3.59 7.77
CA ARG A 63 -0.54 -2.14 7.82
C ARG A 63 -0.29 -1.49 6.47
N MET A 64 0.72 -1.97 5.73
CA MET A 64 1.02 -1.49 4.39
C MET A 64 1.46 -2.65 3.49
N ALA A 65 0.94 -2.66 2.29
CA ALA A 65 1.45 -3.43 1.14
C ALA A 65 1.70 -2.40 0.03
N PRO A 66 2.87 -1.72 0.04
CA PRO A 66 3.09 -0.57 -0.85
C PRO A 66 2.80 -0.90 -2.32
N PRO A 67 2.07 -0.04 -3.03
CA PRO A 67 1.64 1.33 -2.67
C PRO A 67 0.33 1.42 -1.88
N PHE A 68 -0.24 0.31 -1.39
CA PHE A 68 -1.51 0.29 -0.68
C PHE A 68 -1.33 0.35 0.84
N SER A 69 -2.22 1.10 1.50
CA SER A 69 -2.36 1.08 2.95
C SER A 69 -3.44 0.10 3.38
N GLY A 70 -3.17 -0.70 4.41
CA GLY A 70 -4.15 -1.56 5.07
C GLY A 70 -5.01 -0.83 6.11
N VAL A 71 -4.75 0.47 6.32
CA VAL A 71 -5.47 1.33 7.25
C VAL A 71 -5.87 2.63 6.56
N ALA A 72 -6.89 3.32 7.09
CA ALA A 72 -7.30 4.63 6.57
C ALA A 72 -6.19 5.68 6.75
N THR A 73 -5.99 6.49 5.72
CA THR A 73 -5.02 7.58 5.69
C THR A 73 -5.64 8.82 5.04
N PRO A 74 -4.99 9.99 5.11
CA PRO A 74 -5.44 11.17 4.37
C PRO A 74 -5.36 11.06 2.84
N PHE A 75 -4.70 10.01 2.31
CA PHE A 75 -4.50 9.83 0.88
C PHE A 75 -5.46 8.79 0.32
N LEU A 76 -6.59 9.27 -0.23
CA LEU A 76 -7.60 8.41 -0.87
C LEU A 76 -7.41 8.46 -2.38
N VAL A 77 -7.33 7.29 -3.01
CA VAL A 77 -7.13 7.14 -4.44
C VAL A 77 -8.31 6.40 -5.05
N LYS A 78 -8.95 6.99 -6.03
CA LYS A 78 -10.07 6.40 -6.75
C LYS A 78 -9.60 5.92 -8.12
N VAL A 79 -9.78 4.64 -8.38
CA VAL A 79 -9.45 3.99 -9.66
C VAL A 79 -10.59 3.08 -10.05
N GLU A 80 -11.15 3.27 -11.27
CA GLU A 80 -12.22 2.43 -11.83
C GLU A 80 -13.40 2.19 -10.86
N GLY A 81 -13.82 3.25 -10.16
CA GLY A 81 -14.95 3.20 -9.23
C GLY A 81 -14.63 2.60 -7.85
N LYS A 82 -13.40 2.14 -7.61
CA LYS A 82 -12.93 1.65 -6.31
C LYS A 82 -12.12 2.71 -5.61
N SER A 83 -12.10 2.66 -4.28
CA SER A 83 -11.32 3.60 -3.43
C SER A 83 -10.30 2.84 -2.62
N TYR A 84 -9.05 3.28 -2.71
CA TYR A 84 -7.91 2.71 -2.01
C TYR A 84 -7.26 3.77 -1.12
N TYR A 85 -6.67 3.36 -0.01
CA TYR A 85 -5.81 4.23 0.79
C TYR A 85 -4.35 4.01 0.42
N ALA A 86 -3.58 5.11 0.35
CA ALA A 86 -2.14 5.08 0.17
C ALA A 86 -1.44 5.48 1.47
N PRO A 87 -0.26 4.92 1.79
CA PRO A 87 0.49 5.30 2.99
C PRO A 87 0.95 6.76 2.98
N CYS A 88 1.30 7.29 1.81
CA CYS A 88 1.81 8.64 1.63
C CYS A 88 1.49 9.21 0.25
N ALA A 89 1.86 10.47 0.02
CA ALA A 89 1.64 11.14 -1.27
C ALA A 89 2.33 10.42 -2.45
N TRP A 90 3.53 9.89 -2.26
CA TRP A 90 4.24 9.14 -3.29
C TRP A 90 3.49 7.86 -3.68
N ASP A 91 3.06 7.08 -2.69
CA ASP A 91 2.30 5.86 -2.92
C ASP A 91 0.92 6.13 -3.55
N SER A 92 0.35 7.30 -3.30
CA SER A 92 -0.92 7.68 -3.94
C SER A 92 -0.81 7.78 -5.46
N LEU A 93 0.33 8.21 -5.98
CA LEU A 93 0.64 8.15 -7.42
C LEU A 93 0.98 6.72 -7.87
N GLY A 94 1.52 5.91 -6.97
CA GLY A 94 1.88 4.52 -7.24
C GLY A 94 0.69 3.59 -7.42
N ILE A 95 -0.46 3.86 -6.80
CA ILE A 95 -1.67 3.01 -6.91
C ILE A 95 -2.19 2.94 -8.36
N PRO A 96 -2.44 4.05 -9.07
CA PRO A 96 -2.84 3.98 -10.47
C PRO A 96 -1.81 3.28 -11.35
N ALA A 97 -0.51 3.50 -11.08
CA ALA A 97 0.57 2.83 -11.80
C ALA A 97 0.54 1.31 -11.58
N ALA A 98 0.36 0.85 -10.34
CA ALA A 98 0.27 -0.57 -10.01
C ALA A 98 -0.96 -1.26 -10.61
N LEU A 99 -2.06 -0.51 -10.76
CA LEU A 99 -3.31 -1.00 -11.35
C LEU A 99 -3.38 -0.80 -12.88
N HIS A 100 -2.36 -0.16 -13.48
CA HIS A 100 -2.31 0.17 -14.92
C HIS A 100 -3.53 0.95 -15.39
N ALA A 101 -4.00 1.92 -14.58
CA ALA A 101 -5.22 2.68 -14.84
C ALA A 101 -5.06 4.14 -14.41
N ASP A 102 -5.94 4.99 -14.92
CA ASP A 102 -6.06 6.37 -14.47
C ASP A 102 -6.64 6.44 -13.04
N GLY A 103 -6.31 7.48 -12.30
CA GLY A 103 -6.79 7.64 -10.93
C GLY A 103 -6.97 9.08 -10.51
N ASP A 104 -7.89 9.30 -9.57
CA ASP A 104 -8.11 10.56 -8.88
C ASP A 104 -7.64 10.44 -7.43
N ILE A 105 -6.84 11.39 -6.97
CA ILE A 105 -6.20 11.38 -5.67
C ILE A 105 -6.71 12.56 -4.84
N VAL A 106 -7.24 12.27 -3.66
CA VAL A 106 -7.56 13.27 -2.65
C VAL A 106 -6.39 13.35 -1.68
N ALA A 107 -5.86 14.55 -1.51
CA ALA A 107 -4.73 14.83 -0.63
C ALA A 107 -4.91 16.21 0.01
N SER A 108 -3.93 16.65 0.78
CA SER A 108 -3.84 18.02 1.28
C SER A 108 -2.44 18.56 1.10
N ASP A 109 -2.34 19.87 0.94
CA ASP A 109 -1.06 20.57 0.93
C ASP A 109 -0.36 20.40 2.28
N GLY A 110 0.88 19.93 2.26
CA GLY A 110 1.63 19.60 3.50
C GLY A 110 2.01 20.84 4.32
N PHE A 111 1.99 22.03 3.74
CA PHE A 111 2.33 23.28 4.41
C PHE A 111 1.09 24.03 4.90
N THR A 112 0.07 24.18 4.04
CA THR A 112 -1.15 24.94 4.36
C THR A 112 -2.26 24.07 4.95
N GLY A 113 -2.25 22.77 4.70
CA GLY A 113 -3.33 21.84 5.06
C GLY A 113 -4.55 21.95 4.13
N GLU A 114 -4.50 22.78 3.10
CA GLU A 114 -5.60 22.94 2.16
C GLU A 114 -5.83 21.68 1.34
N PRO A 115 -7.09 21.32 1.05
CA PRO A 115 -7.40 20.19 0.18
C PRO A 115 -6.76 20.34 -1.20
N MET A 116 -6.14 19.27 -1.69
CA MET A 116 -5.56 19.18 -3.03
C MET A 116 -6.19 18.03 -3.80
N SER A 117 -6.43 18.23 -5.08
CA SER A 117 -6.80 17.16 -6.00
C SER A 117 -5.64 16.92 -6.96
N LEU A 118 -5.14 15.69 -6.94
CA LEU A 118 -4.14 15.22 -7.89
C LEU A 118 -4.77 14.14 -8.77
N GLN A 119 -4.20 13.92 -9.92
CA GLN A 119 -4.67 12.89 -10.85
C GLN A 119 -3.48 12.16 -11.47
N VAL A 120 -3.72 10.94 -11.92
CA VAL A 120 -2.85 10.25 -12.87
C VAL A 120 -3.66 10.03 -14.14
N ARG A 121 -3.14 10.50 -15.26
CA ARG A 121 -3.77 10.37 -16.59
C ARG A 121 -2.75 9.86 -17.59
N ASN A 122 -3.06 8.73 -18.23
CA ASN A 122 -2.15 8.09 -19.18
C ASN A 122 -0.72 7.88 -18.62
N GLY A 123 -0.62 7.51 -17.34
CA GLY A 123 0.64 7.27 -16.65
C GLY A 123 1.39 8.54 -16.20
N ASN A 124 0.81 9.72 -16.34
CA ASN A 124 1.45 11.00 -15.95
C ASN A 124 0.70 11.65 -14.79
N PRO A 125 1.41 12.26 -13.83
CA PRO A 125 0.78 13.03 -12.76
C PRO A 125 0.21 14.34 -13.30
N VAL A 126 -0.92 14.79 -12.75
CA VAL A 126 -1.56 16.06 -13.07
C VAL A 126 -1.96 16.74 -11.76
N PRO A 127 -1.53 17.99 -11.51
CA PRO A 127 -0.61 18.79 -12.32
C PRO A 127 0.84 18.31 -12.22
N GLU A 128 1.62 18.55 -13.28
CA GLU A 128 3.03 18.13 -13.37
C GLU A 128 3.97 18.97 -12.49
N GLU A 129 3.56 20.18 -12.12
CA GLU A 129 4.39 21.10 -11.34
C GLU A 129 4.41 20.81 -9.84
N CYS A 130 3.61 19.85 -9.35
CA CYS A 130 3.57 19.50 -7.95
C CYS A 130 4.86 18.83 -7.50
N VAL A 131 5.35 19.21 -6.31
CA VAL A 131 6.53 18.63 -5.67
C VAL A 131 6.10 17.82 -4.47
N ILE A 132 6.60 16.59 -4.37
CA ILE A 132 6.42 15.78 -3.17
C ILE A 132 7.61 16.02 -2.25
N HIS A 133 7.33 16.51 -1.04
CA HIS A 133 8.34 16.72 -0.01
C HIS A 133 8.36 15.54 0.97
N PHE A 134 9.54 15.02 1.25
CA PHE A 134 9.77 14.00 2.26
C PHE A 134 10.55 14.59 3.43
N ALA A 135 10.02 14.47 4.64
CA ALA A 135 10.69 14.93 5.85
C ALA A 135 11.95 14.13 6.17
N VAL A 136 12.01 12.88 5.73
CA VAL A 136 13.10 11.94 5.96
C VAL A 136 13.59 11.39 4.61
N PRO A 137 14.91 11.37 4.35
CA PRO A 137 15.47 10.77 3.13
C PRO A 137 15.06 9.29 2.98
N ALA A 138 14.80 8.85 1.75
CA ALA A 138 14.33 7.49 1.46
C ALA A 138 15.25 6.38 2.03
N ALA A 139 16.55 6.63 2.09
CA ALA A 139 17.53 5.70 2.68
C ALA A 139 17.26 5.38 4.17
N ARG A 140 16.52 6.24 4.86
CA ARG A 140 16.21 6.13 6.30
C ARG A 140 14.76 5.81 6.60
N TRP A 141 13.88 5.63 5.60
CA TRP A 141 12.46 5.38 5.83
C TRP A 141 12.19 4.16 6.72
N TRP A 142 13.01 3.11 6.58
CA TRP A 142 12.83 1.88 7.35
C TRP A 142 13.36 1.93 8.78
N GLU A 143 13.92 3.06 9.22
CA GLU A 143 14.22 3.30 10.64
C GLU A 143 12.90 3.50 11.43
N ASP A 144 11.90 4.14 10.81
CA ASP A 144 10.52 4.23 11.30
C ASP A 144 9.54 4.39 10.13
N ILE A 145 9.25 3.30 9.46
CA ILE A 145 8.43 3.30 8.24
C ILE A 145 6.98 3.74 8.48
N ILE A 146 6.49 3.68 9.71
CA ILE A 146 5.12 4.11 10.04
C ILE A 146 5.03 5.63 10.14
N TYR A 147 6.09 6.29 10.58
CA TYR A 147 6.18 7.75 10.65
C TYR A 147 6.44 8.39 9.29
N THR A 148 7.25 7.77 8.46
CA THR A 148 7.66 8.31 7.15
C THR A 148 6.72 7.95 6.03
#